data_b9ba76c5b9ac6bac036c71f96f89cf15
#
_entry.id   b9ba76c5b9ac6bac036c71f96f89cf15
#
_cell.length_a   1.000
_cell.length_b   1.000
_cell.length_c   1.000
_cell.angle_alpha   90.00
_cell.angle_beta   90.00
_cell.angle_gamma   90.00
#
_symmetry.space_group_name_H-M   'P 1'
#
loop_
_entity.id
_entity.type
_entity.pdbx_description
1 polymer ?
#
loop_
_entity_poly.entity_id
_entity_poly.type
_entity_poly.pdbx_seq_one_letter_code
_entity_poly.pdbx_strand_id
1 'polypeptide(L)'
;RQRQMCIRDRYISDMESEQMNEFRPLILVAEDDDSNFKLIKAIIGKKCDIEWAKNGQEMVELFQQHQERTKAMLMDIKMPVMNGLEATKIIRESNTEIPIIMQTAYAFSSDKENAMNAGATEVLVKPITLSILRTTLSKYLPDLQW
;
A
#
# COMPACT_ATOMS: atom_id res chain seq x y z
N ARG A 1 -43.40 6.73 16.67
CA ARG A 1 -42.46 6.76 15.58
C ARG A 1 -41.29 5.76 15.70
N GLN A 2 -41.62 4.55 16.11
CA GLN A 2 -40.60 3.49 16.17
C GLN A 2 -39.96 3.28 14.84
N ARG A 3 -40.72 3.40 13.77
CA ARG A 3 -40.18 3.21 12.40
C ARG A 3 -39.14 4.26 12.06
N GLN A 4 -39.33 5.50 12.47
CA GLN A 4 -38.35 6.55 12.26
C GLN A 4 -37.10 6.36 13.12
N MET A 5 -37.27 5.88 14.34
CA MET A 5 -36.15 5.58 15.22
C MET A 5 -35.31 4.45 14.63
N CYS A 6 -35.94 3.40 14.12
CA CYS A 6 -35.21 2.31 13.47
C CYS A 6 -34.49 2.77 12.23
N ILE A 7 -35.07 3.63 11.42
CA ILE A 7 -34.46 4.21 10.25
C ILE A 7 -33.26 5.10 10.65
N ARG A 8 -33.44 5.88 11.70
CA ARG A 8 -32.43 6.77 12.24
C ARG A 8 -31.23 5.98 12.77
N ASP A 9 -31.50 4.92 13.53
CA ASP A 9 -30.44 4.05 14.04
C ASP A 9 -29.70 3.38 12.90
N ARG A 10 -30.42 2.93 11.88
CA ARG A 10 -29.81 2.33 10.70
C ARG A 10 -28.96 3.35 9.93
N TYR A 11 -29.46 4.57 9.81
CA TYR A 11 -28.75 5.66 9.14
C TYR A 11 -27.44 6.01 9.87
N ILE A 12 -27.48 6.09 11.20
CA ILE A 12 -26.30 6.35 12.01
C ILE A 12 -25.28 5.21 11.87
N SER A 13 -25.74 3.97 11.87
CA SER A 13 -24.89 2.81 11.67
C SER A 13 -24.24 2.82 10.29
N ASP A 14 -25.00 3.18 9.26
CA ASP A 14 -24.48 3.29 7.89
C ASP A 14 -23.44 4.43 7.79
N MET A 15 -23.70 5.54 8.44
CA MET A 15 -22.76 6.67 8.49
C MET A 15 -21.47 6.29 9.21
N GLU A 16 -21.55 5.57 10.31
CA GLU A 16 -20.38 5.09 11.02
C GLU A 16 -19.58 4.12 10.15
N SER A 17 -20.24 3.24 9.42
CA SER A 17 -19.60 2.33 8.50
C SER A 17 -18.93 3.09 7.36
N GLU A 18 -19.60 4.09 6.80
CA GLU A 18 -19.02 4.93 5.76
C GLU A 18 -17.82 5.73 6.27
N GLN A 19 -17.92 6.29 7.48
CA GLN A 19 -16.81 7.01 8.11
C GLN A 19 -15.63 6.08 8.38
N MET A 20 -15.89 4.86 8.83
CA MET A 20 -14.84 3.86 9.00
C MET A 20 -14.17 3.52 7.68
N ASN A 21 -14.94 3.44 6.59
CA ASN A 21 -14.39 3.22 5.26
C ASN A 21 -13.58 4.43 4.78
N GLU A 22 -14.00 5.64 5.09
CA GLU A 22 -13.25 6.86 4.78
C GLU A 22 -11.91 6.92 5.52
N PHE A 23 -11.87 6.37 6.73
CA PHE A 23 -10.66 6.33 7.53
C PHE A 23 -9.75 5.15 7.19
N ARG A 24 -10.19 4.25 6.30
CA ARG A 24 -9.32 3.18 5.85
C ARG A 24 -8.30 3.75 4.86
N PRO A 25 -7.02 3.70 5.18
CA PRO A 25 -6.01 4.17 4.25
C PRO A 25 -5.94 3.26 3.02
N LEU A 26 -5.64 3.85 1.88
CA LEU A 26 -5.39 3.10 0.67
C LEU A 26 -3.90 2.80 0.57
N ILE A 27 -3.57 1.55 0.40
CA ILE A 27 -2.21 1.10 0.13
C ILE A 27 -2.19 0.54 -1.29
N LEU A 28 -1.28 1.06 -2.11
CA LEU A 28 -1.06 0.53 -3.44
C LEU A 28 0.00 -0.56 -3.37
N VAL A 29 -0.28 -1.70 -3.96
CA VAL A 29 0.62 -2.85 -3.97
C VAL A 29 0.98 -3.20 -5.40
N ALA A 30 2.26 -3.13 -5.73
CA ALA A 30 2.78 -3.57 -7.02
C ALA A 30 3.51 -4.89 -6.83
N GLU A 31 2.95 -5.94 -7.39
CA GLU A 31 3.46 -7.31 -7.28
C GLU A 31 2.99 -8.11 -8.48
N ASP A 32 3.91 -8.75 -9.18
CA ASP A 32 3.58 -9.55 -10.35
C ASP A 32 3.20 -11.00 -10.01
N ASP A 33 3.44 -11.43 -8.78
CA ASP A 33 3.15 -12.78 -8.30
C ASP A 33 1.84 -12.79 -7.50
N ASP A 34 0.85 -13.55 -7.99
CA ASP A 34 -0.46 -13.65 -7.35
C ASP A 34 -0.38 -14.17 -5.92
N SER A 35 0.52 -15.12 -5.67
CA SER A 35 0.67 -15.73 -4.33
C SER A 35 1.18 -14.71 -3.32
N ASN A 36 2.17 -13.93 -3.71
CA ASN A 36 2.72 -12.87 -2.86
C ASN A 36 1.68 -11.79 -2.60
N PHE A 37 0.92 -11.42 -3.62
CA PHE A 37 -0.15 -10.45 -3.46
C PHE A 37 -1.22 -10.94 -2.48
N LYS A 38 -1.63 -12.20 -2.61
CA LYS A 38 -2.64 -12.78 -1.71
C LYS A 38 -2.16 -12.77 -0.27
N LEU A 39 -0.87 -13.06 -0.05
CA LEU A 39 -0.27 -12.99 1.29
C LEU A 39 -0.35 -11.58 1.86
N ILE A 40 0.07 -10.59 1.09
CA ILE A 40 0.02 -9.19 1.51
C ILE A 40 -1.43 -8.77 1.81
N LYS A 41 -2.35 -9.13 0.93
CA LYS A 41 -3.77 -8.83 1.12
C LYS A 41 -4.33 -9.46 2.40
N ALA A 42 -3.93 -10.69 2.70
CA ALA A 42 -4.35 -11.36 3.93
C ALA A 42 -3.84 -10.63 5.18
N ILE A 43 -2.63 -10.05 5.10
CA ILE A 43 -2.02 -9.36 6.24
C ILE A 43 -2.66 -7.99 6.47
N ILE A 44 -2.81 -7.19 5.43
CA ILE A 44 -3.19 -5.78 5.59
C ILE A 44 -4.62 -5.46 5.17
N GLY A 45 -5.28 -6.35 4.44
CA GLY A 45 -6.60 -6.08 3.86
C GLY A 45 -7.71 -5.89 4.89
N LYS A 46 -7.51 -6.32 6.12
CA LYS A 46 -8.49 -6.11 7.19
C LYS A 46 -8.54 -4.66 7.66
N LYS A 47 -7.44 -3.93 7.50
CA LYS A 47 -7.29 -2.57 8.04
C LYS A 47 -7.16 -1.50 6.96
N CYS A 48 -6.79 -1.90 5.77
CA CYS A 48 -6.50 -0.98 4.66
C CYS A 48 -7.24 -1.41 3.41
N ASP A 49 -7.59 -0.45 2.59
CA ASP A 49 -8.00 -0.72 1.23
C ASP A 49 -6.76 -0.95 0.39
N ILE A 50 -6.84 -1.83 -0.59
CA ILE A 50 -5.71 -2.21 -1.42
C ILE A 50 -6.11 -2.10 -2.89
N GLU A 51 -5.27 -1.45 -3.68
CA GLU A 51 -5.32 -1.51 -5.13
C GLU A 51 -4.07 -2.23 -5.63
N TRP A 52 -4.25 -3.15 -6.55
CA TRP A 52 -3.19 -4.03 -7.03
C TRP A 52 -2.71 -3.65 -8.41
N ALA A 53 -1.40 -3.40 -8.52
CA ALA A 53 -0.71 -3.21 -9.79
C ALA A 53 0.15 -4.43 -10.07
N LYS A 54 0.15 -4.92 -11.30
CA LYS A 54 0.95 -6.09 -11.68
C LYS A 54 2.32 -5.72 -12.23
N ASN A 55 2.56 -4.45 -12.44
CA ASN A 55 3.84 -3.92 -12.90
C ASN A 55 3.96 -2.44 -12.50
N GLY A 56 5.13 -1.86 -12.77
CA GLY A 56 5.39 -0.48 -12.40
C GLY A 56 4.54 0.54 -13.15
N GLN A 57 4.21 0.25 -14.39
CA GLN A 57 3.37 1.14 -15.19
C GLN A 57 1.96 1.24 -14.59
N GLU A 58 1.37 0.10 -14.23
CA GLU A 58 0.07 0.11 -13.56
C GLU A 58 0.14 0.82 -12.21
N MET A 59 1.26 0.68 -11.48
CA MET A 59 1.44 1.37 -10.20
C MET A 59 1.42 2.89 -10.38
N VAL A 60 2.13 3.40 -11.36
CA VAL A 60 2.15 4.84 -11.67
C VAL A 60 0.74 5.32 -12.01
N GLU A 61 0.02 4.59 -12.83
CA GLU A 61 -1.35 4.92 -13.21
C GLU A 61 -2.30 4.92 -12.01
N LEU A 62 -2.21 3.91 -11.15
CA LEU A 62 -3.02 3.84 -9.93
C LEU A 62 -2.71 5.01 -8.99
N PHE A 63 -1.45 5.36 -8.85
CA PHE A 63 -1.08 6.48 -8.01
C PHE A 63 -1.63 7.80 -8.56
N GLN A 64 -1.59 8.00 -9.86
CA GLN A 64 -2.17 9.20 -10.48
C GLN A 64 -3.67 9.30 -10.25
N GLN A 65 -4.37 8.17 -10.22
CA GLN A 65 -5.81 8.13 -9.95
C GLN A 65 -6.17 8.36 -8.49
N HIS A 66 -5.28 7.97 -7.57
CA HIS A 66 -5.57 7.92 -6.13
C HIS A 66 -4.58 8.72 -5.27
N GLN A 67 -3.97 9.76 -5.82
CA GLN A 67 -2.89 10.50 -5.15
C GLN A 67 -3.26 10.95 -3.74
N GLU A 68 -4.43 11.54 -3.56
CA GLU A 68 -4.84 12.11 -2.28
C GLU A 68 -5.16 11.03 -1.25
N ARG A 69 -5.65 9.89 -1.72
CA ARG A 69 -6.09 8.81 -0.85
C ARG A 69 -4.96 7.86 -0.45
N THR A 70 -3.95 7.72 -1.30
CA THR A 70 -2.87 6.76 -1.07
C THR A 70 -2.00 7.19 0.11
N LYS A 71 -1.82 6.28 1.06
CA LYS A 71 -1.04 6.54 2.27
C LYS A 71 0.30 5.83 2.30
N ALA A 72 0.46 4.79 1.52
CA ALA A 72 1.72 4.05 1.41
C ALA A 72 1.70 3.18 0.16
N MET A 73 2.87 2.74 -0.25
CA MET A 73 3.05 1.81 -1.36
C MET A 73 3.93 0.66 -0.95
N LEU A 74 3.57 -0.54 -1.37
CA LEU A 74 4.42 -1.72 -1.32
C LEU A 74 4.75 -2.08 -2.75
N MET A 75 6.04 -2.13 -3.10
CA MET A 75 6.45 -2.29 -4.49
C MET A 75 7.59 -3.27 -4.63
N ASP A 76 7.39 -4.29 -5.45
CA ASP A 76 8.45 -5.19 -5.84
C ASP A 76 9.43 -4.44 -6.76
N ILE A 77 10.73 -4.72 -6.63
CA ILE A 77 11.73 -4.11 -7.51
C ILE A 77 11.64 -4.71 -8.90
N LYS A 78 11.56 -6.05 -8.99
CA LYS A 78 11.59 -6.75 -10.28
C LYS A 78 10.19 -7.06 -10.76
N MET A 79 9.77 -6.36 -11.78
CA MET A 79 8.47 -6.55 -12.42
C MET A 79 8.62 -6.35 -13.93
N PRO A 80 7.73 -6.98 -14.74
CA PRO A 80 7.74 -6.78 -16.18
C PRO A 80 7.25 -5.38 -16.55
N VAL A 81 7.44 -4.99 -17.80
CA VAL A 81 7.03 -3.72 -18.40
C VAL A 81 7.79 -2.53 -17.83
N MET A 82 7.62 -2.24 -16.55
CA MET A 82 8.33 -1.21 -15.82
C MET A 82 8.64 -1.75 -14.44
N ASN A 83 9.91 -1.72 -14.04
CA ASN A 83 10.29 -2.20 -12.72
C ASN A 83 9.99 -1.19 -11.62
N GLY A 84 10.14 -1.62 -10.35
CA GLY A 84 9.84 -0.77 -9.21
C GLY A 84 10.73 0.47 -9.10
N LEU A 85 11.98 0.39 -9.54
CA LEU A 85 12.90 1.52 -9.50
C LEU A 85 12.43 2.63 -10.43
N GLU A 86 12.06 2.28 -11.65
CA GLU A 86 11.55 3.24 -12.63
C GLU A 86 10.25 3.88 -12.16
N ALA A 87 9.33 3.05 -11.65
CA ALA A 87 8.05 3.54 -11.12
C ALA A 87 8.26 4.51 -9.96
N THR A 88 9.18 4.19 -9.06
CA THR A 88 9.50 5.05 -7.91
C THR A 88 10.02 6.40 -8.35
N LYS A 89 10.93 6.42 -9.32
CA LYS A 89 11.47 7.69 -9.85
C LYS A 89 10.36 8.57 -10.42
N ILE A 90 9.45 7.98 -11.17
CA ILE A 90 8.33 8.72 -11.77
C ILE A 90 7.41 9.26 -10.69
N ILE A 91 7.07 8.45 -9.70
CA ILE A 91 6.20 8.84 -8.59
C ILE A 91 6.84 9.97 -7.78
N ARG A 92 8.15 9.90 -7.55
CA ARG A 92 8.88 10.91 -6.78
C ARG A 92 8.96 12.27 -7.48
N GLU A 93 8.77 12.32 -8.78
CA GLU A 93 8.67 13.60 -9.49
C GLU A 93 7.47 14.42 -9.02
N SER A 94 6.39 13.77 -8.63
CA SER A 94 5.15 14.44 -8.19
C SER A 94 4.91 14.38 -6.68
N ASN A 95 5.52 13.44 -5.97
CA ASN A 95 5.32 13.28 -4.52
C ASN A 95 6.58 12.75 -3.86
N THR A 96 7.21 13.59 -3.03
CA THR A 96 8.47 13.24 -2.35
C THR A 96 8.25 12.65 -0.96
N GLU A 97 7.02 12.63 -0.45
CA GLU A 97 6.74 12.30 0.94
C GLU A 97 6.08 10.96 1.16
N ILE A 98 5.35 10.45 0.17
CA ILE A 98 4.61 9.19 0.36
C ILE A 98 5.57 8.05 0.68
N PRO A 99 5.29 7.23 1.72
CA PRO A 99 6.12 6.07 2.02
C PRO A 99 6.08 5.06 0.89
N ILE A 100 7.22 4.75 0.31
CA ILE A 100 7.39 3.71 -0.70
C ILE A 100 8.27 2.63 -0.11
N ILE A 101 7.69 1.49 0.19
CA ILE A 101 8.37 0.34 0.76
C ILE A 101 8.62 -0.65 -0.36
N MET A 102 9.88 -0.82 -0.72
CA MET A 102 10.24 -1.72 -1.81
C MET A 102 10.63 -3.10 -1.27
N GLN A 103 10.52 -4.09 -2.10
CA GLN A 103 10.81 -5.48 -1.75
C GLN A 103 11.85 -6.04 -2.71
N THR A 104 12.86 -6.70 -2.17
CA THR A 104 13.89 -7.37 -2.95
C THR A 104 14.05 -8.81 -2.50
N ALA A 105 14.44 -9.69 -3.43
CA ALA A 105 14.78 -11.08 -3.11
C ALA A 105 16.20 -11.21 -2.54
N TYR A 106 17.03 -10.19 -2.67
CA TYR A 106 18.46 -10.28 -2.34
C TYR A 106 18.90 -9.20 -1.37
N ALA A 107 19.31 -9.63 -0.14
CA ALA A 107 19.71 -8.74 0.95
C ALA A 107 21.02 -7.97 0.64
N PHE A 108 21.91 -8.58 -0.13
CA PHE A 108 23.27 -8.06 -0.37
C PHE A 108 23.47 -7.56 -1.80
N SER A 109 22.41 -7.39 -2.54
CA SER A 109 22.49 -6.91 -3.91
C SER A 109 22.53 -5.38 -3.96
N SER A 110 22.99 -4.86 -5.09
CA SER A 110 22.90 -3.42 -5.38
C SER A 110 21.46 -2.94 -5.46
N ASP A 111 20.49 -3.85 -5.49
CA ASP A 111 19.06 -3.51 -5.56
C ASP A 111 18.62 -2.62 -4.39
N LYS A 112 19.13 -2.90 -3.19
CA LYS A 112 18.78 -2.09 -2.01
C LYS A 112 19.30 -0.66 -2.17
N GLU A 113 20.55 -0.50 -2.58
CA GLU A 113 21.13 0.82 -2.82
C GLU A 113 20.42 1.55 -3.96
N ASN A 114 20.15 0.84 -5.06
CA ASN A 114 19.43 1.40 -6.20
C ASN A 114 18.02 1.83 -5.82
N ALA A 115 17.35 1.06 -4.96
CA ALA A 115 16.01 1.41 -4.48
C ALA A 115 16.04 2.70 -3.67
N MET A 116 16.98 2.83 -2.76
CA MET A 116 17.11 4.05 -1.95
C MET A 116 17.46 5.25 -2.83
N ASN A 117 18.34 5.07 -3.82
CA ASN A 117 18.69 6.12 -4.76
C ASN A 117 17.53 6.52 -5.65
N ALA A 118 16.63 5.60 -5.96
CA ALA A 118 15.42 5.90 -6.73
C ALA A 118 14.37 6.68 -5.92
N GLY A 119 14.49 6.70 -4.60
CA GLY A 119 13.58 7.43 -3.72
C GLY A 119 12.74 6.55 -2.81
N ALA A 120 13.07 5.27 -2.65
CA ALA A 120 12.36 4.39 -1.71
C ALA A 120 12.54 4.88 -0.29
N THR A 121 11.50 4.72 0.52
CA THR A 121 11.55 5.06 1.93
C THR A 121 12.23 3.95 2.71
N GLU A 122 11.94 2.70 2.37
CA GLU A 122 12.48 1.53 3.06
C GLU A 122 12.53 0.36 2.08
N VAL A 123 13.45 -0.57 2.32
CA VAL A 123 13.59 -1.78 1.51
C VAL A 123 13.50 -3.00 2.41
N LEU A 124 12.59 -3.91 2.08
CA LEU A 124 12.42 -5.18 2.77
C LEU A 124 12.96 -6.32 1.92
N VAL A 125 13.52 -7.34 2.58
CA VAL A 125 14.02 -8.53 1.91
C VAL A 125 12.97 -9.64 2.00
N LYS A 126 12.65 -10.26 0.86
CA LYS A 126 11.73 -11.39 0.82
C LYS A 126 12.37 -12.63 1.48
N PRO A 127 11.60 -13.50 2.09
CA PRO A 127 10.13 -13.49 2.20
C PRO A 127 9.62 -12.48 3.23
N ILE A 128 8.52 -11.80 2.89
CA ILE A 128 7.89 -10.83 3.78
C ILE A 128 6.99 -11.59 4.76
N THR A 129 7.29 -11.47 6.04
CA THR A 129 6.48 -12.10 7.08
C THR A 129 5.43 -11.12 7.61
N LEU A 130 4.41 -11.65 8.26
CA LEU A 130 3.40 -10.86 8.95
C LEU A 130 4.04 -9.86 9.92
N SER A 131 5.00 -10.33 10.71
CA SER A 131 5.69 -9.52 11.72
C SER A 131 6.46 -8.35 11.08
N ILE A 132 7.23 -8.63 10.04
CA ILE A 132 8.03 -7.62 9.35
C ILE A 132 7.12 -6.56 8.72
N LEU A 133 6.06 -6.99 8.04
CA LEU A 133 5.16 -6.07 7.36
C LEU A 133 4.41 -5.19 8.36
N ARG A 134 3.91 -5.77 9.44
CA ARG A 134 3.25 -5.02 10.52
C ARG A 134 4.18 -4.00 11.15
N THR A 135 5.40 -4.41 11.50
CA THR A 135 6.38 -3.52 12.12
C THR A 135 6.71 -2.36 11.19
N THR A 136 6.90 -2.65 9.92
CA THR A 136 7.24 -1.61 8.93
C THR A 136 6.07 -0.63 8.76
N LEU A 137 4.86 -1.14 8.55
CA LEU A 137 3.70 -0.28 8.32
C LEU A 137 3.31 0.52 9.56
N SER A 138 3.58 0.01 10.76
CA SER A 138 3.30 0.76 11.98
C SER A 138 4.12 2.04 12.10
N LYS A 139 5.27 2.09 11.46
CA LYS A 139 6.10 3.31 11.42
C LYS A 139 5.45 4.42 10.60
N TYR A 140 4.76 4.05 9.54
CA TYR A 140 4.21 5.01 8.57
C TYR A 140 2.71 5.22 8.72
N LEU A 141 2.03 4.26 9.33
CA LEU A 141 0.59 4.31 9.59
C LEU A 141 0.34 3.99 11.07
N PRO A 142 0.84 4.85 11.99
CA PRO A 142 0.76 4.56 13.44
C PRO A 142 -0.66 4.60 13.99
N ASP A 143 -1.58 5.26 13.30
CA ASP A 143 -2.98 5.35 13.74
C ASP A 143 -3.74 4.03 13.59
N LEU A 144 -3.20 3.11 12.80
CA LEU A 144 -3.75 1.77 12.68
C LEU A 144 -3.13 0.86 13.73
N GLN A 145 -3.98 0.11 14.41
CA GLN A 145 -3.49 -0.88 15.39
C GLN A 145 -3.17 -2.17 14.66
N TRP A 146 -1.91 -2.38 14.41
CA TRP A 146 -1.40 -3.56 13.69
C TRP A 146 -1.28 -4.81 14.55
#